data_22c39417b09a652b41f085e6ccff5d28
#
_entry.id   22c39417b09a652b41f085e6ccff5d28
#
_cell.length_a   1.000
_cell.length_b   1.000
_cell.length_c   1.000
_cell.angle_alpha   90.00
_cell.angle_beta   90.00
_cell.angle_gamma   90.00
#
_symmetry.space_group_name_H-M   'P 1'
#
loop_
_entity.id
_entity.type
_entity.pdbx_description
1 polymer ?
#
loop_
_entity_poly.entity_id
_entity_poly.type
_entity_poly.pdbx_seq_one_letter_code
_entity_poly.pdbx_strand_id
1 'polypeptide(L)'
;MATQTKRAVTGAMETLDFDKLSDVPVAQFTQKMQGQIAGVQVNQGTGVPGQGMNVRIRGAASLSTGSNPLYVVDGFPIVGDINDINPNEIESMTILKDAAATSLYGSRAAFGVVLIQTKGAKAGKTNISFNAYMGVQNVPQKGRPEMMNGTEWAQFKKESYEDLGQSVPTAFQNPSQYGKGHDWYAAMLRSAMIQDYNVSVSTGKDKFTSSFVLGYFNQDGVLLNSDYQRISARANSTYRISDNLKLAFNLAPTYSFENRPSSDGAFFSGGGLLANATLTPPILDYRNEDGTYPVVVTTPGVTAFETPNWVRSIQDIVNKREAKRLLANASLQYEPLKGLVLKTSLNGDIGSNYQHNFQPSTAGRAFAAAPSAIAANLYEANNRYWSWLSETTANYSKEIGNHTLTVAWIYYTKIS
;
A
#
# COMPACT_ATOMS: atom_id res chain seq x y z
N MET A 1 20.23 4.36 20.04
CA MET A 1 19.13 5.03 20.76
C MET A 1 19.24 4.73 22.23
N ALA A 2 19.09 5.73 23.10
CA ALA A 2 19.01 5.49 24.53
C ALA A 2 17.69 4.75 24.82
N THR A 3 17.77 3.60 25.46
CA THR A 3 16.61 2.84 25.93
C THR A 3 16.09 3.51 27.21
N GLN A 4 14.94 4.14 27.15
CA GLN A 4 14.25 4.64 28.35
C GLN A 4 13.17 3.66 28.78
N THR A 5 12.96 3.50 30.08
CA THR A 5 11.86 2.69 30.60
C THR A 5 10.51 3.39 30.28
N LYS A 6 9.45 2.62 30.05
CA LYS A 6 8.09 3.13 29.75
C LYS A 6 7.61 4.22 30.73
N ARG A 7 8.07 4.18 32.00
CA ARG A 7 7.76 5.16 33.07
C ARG A 7 8.54 6.49 32.95
N ALA A 8 9.65 6.50 32.23
CA ALA A 8 10.49 7.69 32.08
C ALA A 8 10.15 8.51 30.84
N VAL A 9 9.24 8.02 30.00
CA VAL A 9 8.81 8.71 28.79
C VAL A 9 7.55 9.52 29.07
N THR A 10 7.69 10.83 29.09
CA THR A 10 6.60 11.79 29.32
C THR A 10 5.78 12.12 28.07
N GLY A 11 6.18 11.61 26.90
CA GLY A 11 5.54 11.87 25.62
C GLY A 11 4.38 10.92 25.31
N ALA A 12 3.39 11.37 24.52
CA ALA A 12 2.28 10.54 24.03
C ALA A 12 2.81 9.54 23.00
N MET A 13 3.18 8.35 23.47
CA MET A 13 3.60 7.21 22.66
C MET A 13 2.59 6.08 22.77
N GLU A 14 2.26 5.48 21.63
CA GLU A 14 1.39 4.32 21.58
C GLU A 14 2.06 3.22 20.76
N THR A 15 2.09 2.01 21.32
CA THR A 15 2.76 0.87 20.70
C THR A 15 1.73 -0.20 20.35
N LEU A 16 1.74 -0.62 19.10
CA LEU A 16 1.00 -1.76 18.58
C LEU A 16 1.89 -3.00 18.55
N ASP A 17 1.39 -4.08 19.08
CA ASP A 17 1.96 -5.42 19.01
C ASP A 17 1.37 -6.13 17.79
N PHE A 18 2.20 -6.38 16.77
CA PHE A 18 1.75 -6.98 15.52
C PHE A 18 1.43 -8.47 15.64
N ASP A 19 1.98 -9.15 16.62
CA ASP A 19 1.64 -10.57 16.85
C ASP A 19 0.18 -10.73 17.28
N LYS A 20 -0.40 -9.73 17.95
CA LYS A 20 -1.84 -9.71 18.29
C LYS A 20 -2.76 -9.37 17.13
N LEU A 21 -2.21 -8.87 16.03
CA LEU A 21 -2.93 -8.49 14.81
C LEU A 21 -2.63 -9.45 13.65
N SER A 22 -2.09 -10.64 13.94
CA SER A 22 -1.64 -11.61 12.94
C SER A 22 -2.77 -12.24 12.14
N ASP A 23 -3.99 -12.32 12.69
CA ASP A 23 -5.09 -13.13 12.16
C ASP A 23 -5.72 -12.59 10.87
N VAL A 24 -5.41 -11.35 10.47
CA VAL A 24 -5.92 -10.76 9.24
C VAL A 24 -4.79 -10.59 8.23
N PRO A 25 -4.79 -11.36 7.12
CA PRO A 25 -3.83 -11.14 6.05
C PRO A 25 -4.13 -9.82 5.35
N VAL A 26 -3.12 -8.99 5.24
CA VAL A 26 -3.21 -7.70 4.57
C VAL A 26 -2.00 -7.48 3.69
N ALA A 27 -2.19 -6.85 2.54
CA ALA A 27 -1.10 -6.51 1.63
C ALA A 27 -0.06 -5.61 2.31
N GLN A 28 -0.55 -4.68 3.15
CA GLN A 28 0.29 -3.64 3.76
C GLN A 28 0.05 -3.52 5.26
N PHE A 29 1.12 -3.26 6.00
CA PHE A 29 1.06 -3.13 7.45
C PHE A 29 0.20 -1.94 7.92
N THR A 30 0.08 -0.90 7.10
CA THR A 30 -0.75 0.27 7.39
C THR A 30 -2.23 -0.08 7.53
N GLN A 31 -2.70 -1.15 6.88
CA GLN A 31 -4.07 -1.65 7.03
C GLN A 31 -4.34 -2.16 8.45
N LYS A 32 -3.33 -2.77 9.10
CA LYS A 32 -3.43 -3.22 10.50
C LYS A 32 -3.50 -2.07 11.51
N MET A 33 -3.11 -0.86 11.11
CA MET A 33 -3.17 0.33 11.98
C MET A 33 -4.57 0.94 12.06
N GLN A 34 -5.45 0.63 11.10
CA GLN A 34 -6.76 1.27 10.98
C GLN A 34 -7.62 1.02 12.23
N GLY A 35 -8.04 2.10 12.88
CA GLY A 35 -8.88 2.04 14.09
C GLY A 35 -8.15 1.56 15.37
N GLN A 36 -6.85 1.27 15.31
CA GLN A 36 -6.09 0.72 16.44
C GLN A 36 -5.42 1.78 17.31
N ILE A 37 -5.28 3.01 16.80
CA ILE A 37 -4.45 4.04 17.45
C ILE A 37 -5.23 5.33 17.57
N ALA A 38 -5.39 5.83 18.79
CA ALA A 38 -6.06 7.10 19.05
C ALA A 38 -5.30 8.26 18.38
N GLY A 39 -6.02 9.17 17.68
CA GLY A 39 -5.43 10.33 17.01
C GLY A 39 -4.59 10.02 15.77
N VAL A 40 -4.68 8.79 15.24
CA VAL A 40 -4.13 8.40 13.94
C VAL A 40 -5.27 8.06 12.99
N GLN A 41 -5.34 8.78 11.89
CA GLN A 41 -6.27 8.50 10.81
C GLN A 41 -5.57 7.67 9.75
N VAL A 42 -6.15 6.53 9.40
CA VAL A 42 -5.69 5.66 8.34
C VAL A 42 -6.83 5.49 7.35
N ASN A 43 -6.68 6.10 6.19
CA ASN A 43 -7.71 6.11 5.16
C ASN A 43 -7.21 5.35 3.93
N GLN A 44 -8.04 4.44 3.44
CA GLN A 44 -7.82 3.78 2.16
C GLN A 44 -8.37 4.68 1.05
N GLY A 45 -7.51 5.08 0.12
CA GLY A 45 -7.90 5.92 -1.01
C GLY A 45 -8.71 5.14 -2.06
N THR A 46 -8.34 3.88 -2.28
CA THR A 46 -8.95 2.98 -3.27
C THR A 46 -9.03 1.56 -2.73
N GLY A 47 -9.87 0.71 -3.34
CA GLY A 47 -9.93 -0.73 -3.03
C GLY A 47 -8.95 -1.58 -3.85
N VAL A 48 -8.06 -0.97 -4.62
CA VAL A 48 -7.12 -1.67 -5.49
C VAL A 48 -6.00 -2.31 -4.65
N PRO A 49 -5.66 -3.58 -4.87
CA PRO A 49 -4.57 -4.24 -4.18
C PRO A 49 -3.23 -3.50 -4.35
N GLY A 50 -2.36 -3.56 -3.34
CA GLY A 50 -1.03 -2.94 -3.41
C GLY A 50 -1.01 -1.43 -3.14
N GLN A 51 -2.14 -0.75 -3.16
CA GLN A 51 -2.21 0.69 -2.87
C GLN A 51 -2.01 0.98 -1.37
N GLY A 52 -1.10 1.93 -1.09
CA GLY A 52 -0.84 2.40 0.25
C GLY A 52 -2.03 3.11 0.89
N MET A 53 -2.12 3.02 2.19
CA MET A 53 -3.07 3.82 2.96
C MET A 53 -2.46 5.18 3.33
N ASN A 54 -3.28 6.21 3.31
CA ASN A 54 -2.89 7.52 3.81
C ASN A 54 -2.93 7.52 5.34
N VAL A 55 -1.75 7.62 5.96
CA VAL A 55 -1.62 7.71 7.41
C VAL A 55 -1.41 9.16 7.81
N ARG A 56 -2.26 9.68 8.69
CA ARG A 56 -2.15 11.02 9.25
C ARG A 56 -2.14 10.98 10.76
N ILE A 57 -1.18 11.70 11.35
CA ILE A 57 -1.04 11.85 12.80
C ILE A 57 -1.35 13.32 13.14
N ARG A 58 -2.32 13.58 14.05
CA ARG A 58 -2.70 14.94 14.51
C ARG A 58 -3.26 15.90 13.46
N GLY A 59 -3.86 15.41 12.36
CA GLY A 59 -4.53 16.27 11.37
C GLY A 59 -3.62 16.80 10.27
N ALA A 60 -4.17 17.64 9.38
CA ALA A 60 -3.44 18.24 8.26
C ALA A 60 -2.77 19.54 8.71
N ALA A 61 -1.44 19.55 8.80
CA ALA A 61 -0.67 20.74 9.16
C ALA A 61 -0.20 21.57 7.95
N SER A 62 -0.36 21.06 6.72
CA SER A 62 0.02 21.76 5.48
C SER A 62 -0.94 21.45 4.35
N LEU A 63 -1.25 22.46 3.54
CA LEU A 63 -2.07 22.35 2.34
C LEU A 63 -1.24 21.92 1.10
N SER A 64 0.08 22.15 1.11
CA SER A 64 0.93 21.97 -0.06
C SER A 64 2.06 20.95 0.09
N THR A 65 2.49 20.68 1.31
CA THR A 65 3.58 19.74 1.58
C THR A 65 2.98 18.51 2.27
N GLY A 66 2.91 17.37 1.64
CA GLY A 66 2.27 16.14 2.14
C GLY A 66 2.26 15.99 3.67
N SER A 67 1.31 15.26 4.23
CA SER A 67 1.09 15.09 5.66
C SER A 67 1.50 13.70 6.18
N ASN A 68 2.37 13.00 5.44
CA ASN A 68 2.81 11.65 5.80
C ASN A 68 3.84 11.69 6.94
N PRO A 69 3.72 10.80 7.94
CA PRO A 69 4.71 10.68 9.00
C PRO A 69 6.05 10.15 8.47
N LEU A 70 7.11 10.40 9.22
CA LEU A 70 8.40 9.78 8.97
C LEU A 70 8.38 8.32 9.44
N TYR A 71 8.77 7.40 8.57
CA TYR A 71 8.91 5.99 8.92
C TYR A 71 10.36 5.66 9.24
N VAL A 72 10.56 4.95 10.35
CA VAL A 72 11.89 4.53 10.84
C VAL A 72 11.86 3.04 11.10
N VAL A 73 12.61 2.27 10.33
CA VAL A 73 12.69 0.80 10.45
C VAL A 73 13.99 0.42 11.13
N ASP A 74 13.90 -0.27 12.27
CA ASP A 74 15.06 -0.69 13.10
C ASP A 74 16.04 0.45 13.40
N GLY A 75 15.49 1.66 13.55
CA GLY A 75 16.28 2.87 13.83
C GLY A 75 16.74 3.65 12.59
N PHE A 76 16.49 3.14 11.37
CA PHE A 76 16.86 3.81 10.12
C PHE A 76 15.67 4.53 9.50
N PRO A 77 15.73 5.87 9.29
CA PRO A 77 14.72 6.61 8.55
C PRO A 77 14.75 6.23 7.08
N ILE A 78 13.70 5.57 6.63
CA ILE A 78 13.58 5.09 5.24
C ILE A 78 13.15 6.20 4.28
N VAL A 79 13.54 6.03 3.02
CA VAL A 79 13.16 6.88 1.88
C VAL A 79 12.32 6.02 0.93
N GLY A 80 11.36 6.63 0.24
CA GLY A 80 10.50 5.92 -0.70
C GLY A 80 9.27 5.28 -0.06
N ASP A 81 8.65 4.36 -0.80
CA ASP A 81 7.39 3.75 -0.42
C ASP A 81 7.57 2.74 0.71
N ILE A 82 6.68 2.81 1.70
CA ILE A 82 6.66 1.88 2.84
C ILE A 82 5.80 0.65 2.60
N ASN A 83 5.01 0.66 1.52
CA ASN A 83 4.01 -0.37 1.26
C ASN A 83 4.62 -1.75 0.93
N ASP A 84 5.90 -1.77 0.56
CA ASP A 84 6.62 -2.99 0.26
C ASP A 84 7.10 -3.77 1.51
N ILE A 85 6.96 -3.20 2.71
CA ILE A 85 7.34 -3.89 3.95
C ILE A 85 6.31 -4.97 4.28
N ASN A 86 6.78 -6.22 4.45
CA ASN A 86 5.92 -7.34 4.80
C ASN A 86 5.40 -7.18 6.25
N PRO A 87 4.06 -7.13 6.49
CA PRO A 87 3.49 -7.04 7.83
C PRO A 87 3.95 -8.17 8.77
N ASN A 88 4.23 -9.36 8.24
CA ASN A 88 4.63 -10.51 9.03
C ASN A 88 6.09 -10.44 9.53
N GLU A 89 6.89 -9.50 8.99
CA GLU A 89 8.24 -9.21 9.47
C GLU A 89 8.26 -8.23 10.66
N ILE A 90 7.14 -7.56 10.95
CA ILE A 90 7.04 -6.54 12.00
C ILE A 90 6.73 -7.22 13.33
N GLU A 91 7.51 -6.90 14.38
CA GLU A 91 7.25 -7.28 15.77
C GLU A 91 6.36 -6.24 16.45
N SER A 92 6.72 -4.96 16.32
CA SER A 92 5.96 -3.89 16.93
C SER A 92 6.09 -2.58 16.16
N MET A 93 5.12 -1.71 16.37
CA MET A 93 5.10 -0.37 15.82
C MET A 93 4.80 0.64 16.93
N THR A 94 5.62 1.68 17.05
CA THR A 94 5.43 2.76 18.02
C THR A 94 5.25 4.07 17.29
N ILE A 95 4.21 4.80 17.66
CA ILE A 95 3.92 6.11 17.05
C ILE A 95 4.29 7.21 18.03
N LEU A 96 5.19 8.09 17.57
CA LEU A 96 5.61 9.29 18.28
C LEU A 96 4.75 10.46 17.80
N LYS A 97 3.91 10.96 18.69
CA LYS A 97 2.96 12.04 18.38
C LYS A 97 3.47 13.41 18.86
N ASP A 98 4.34 13.45 19.88
CA ASP A 98 4.78 14.68 20.52
C ASP A 98 6.03 15.29 19.90
N ALA A 99 6.10 16.62 19.90
CA ALA A 99 7.25 17.37 19.41
C ALA A 99 8.55 16.99 20.15
N ALA A 100 8.50 16.72 21.45
CA ALA A 100 9.65 16.28 22.24
C ALA A 100 10.18 14.92 21.77
N ALA A 101 9.28 13.95 21.52
CA ALA A 101 9.65 12.63 21.02
C ALA A 101 10.13 12.65 19.57
N THR A 102 9.59 13.56 18.74
CA THR A 102 9.96 13.69 17.32
C THR A 102 11.21 14.54 17.10
N SER A 103 11.64 15.34 18.07
CA SER A 103 12.79 16.24 17.97
C SER A 103 14.11 15.52 17.61
N LEU A 104 14.25 14.25 17.99
CA LEU A 104 15.39 13.39 17.65
C LEU A 104 15.54 13.16 16.13
N TYR A 105 14.47 13.37 15.35
CA TYR A 105 14.43 13.13 13.91
C TYR A 105 14.42 14.42 13.08
N GLY A 106 14.50 15.58 13.75
CA GLY A 106 14.58 16.89 13.12
C GLY A 106 13.31 17.30 12.36
N SER A 107 13.43 18.21 11.41
CA SER A 107 12.30 18.77 10.64
C SER A 107 11.48 17.74 9.86
N ARG A 108 12.07 16.61 9.49
CA ARG A 108 11.38 15.52 8.79
C ARG A 108 10.30 14.85 9.64
N ALA A 109 10.35 15.01 10.94
CA ALA A 109 9.39 14.45 11.88
C ALA A 109 8.21 15.39 12.21
N ALA A 110 8.05 16.48 11.46
CA ALA A 110 6.99 17.48 11.70
C ALA A 110 5.58 16.90 11.72
N PHE A 111 5.34 15.83 10.96
CA PHE A 111 4.04 15.13 10.88
C PHE A 111 3.97 13.86 11.75
N GLY A 112 4.90 13.70 12.71
CA GLY A 112 5.03 12.53 13.56
C GLY A 112 6.01 11.51 13.01
N VAL A 113 6.31 10.49 13.84
CA VAL A 113 7.22 9.41 13.49
C VAL A 113 6.56 8.07 13.79
N VAL A 114 6.68 7.14 12.85
CA VAL A 114 6.29 5.74 13.00
C VAL A 114 7.54 4.90 13.10
N LEU A 115 7.83 4.40 14.31
CA LEU A 115 8.94 3.49 14.56
C LEU A 115 8.48 2.07 14.32
N ILE A 116 9.11 1.37 13.42
CA ILE A 116 8.85 -0.03 13.10
C ILE A 116 10.02 -0.86 13.61
N GLN A 117 9.71 -1.80 14.47
CA GLN A 117 10.67 -2.80 14.93
C GLN A 117 10.37 -4.13 14.25
N THR A 118 11.37 -4.71 13.61
CA THR A 118 11.22 -5.99 12.93
C THR A 118 11.55 -7.16 13.84
N LYS A 119 11.00 -8.34 13.51
CA LYS A 119 11.21 -9.58 14.28
C LYS A 119 12.69 -9.94 14.33
N GLY A 120 13.23 -9.96 15.54
CA GLY A 120 14.59 -10.37 15.84
C GLY A 120 14.65 -11.79 16.39
N ALA A 121 15.84 -12.39 16.37
CA ALA A 121 16.06 -13.66 17.04
C ALA A 121 16.22 -13.45 18.55
N LYS A 122 15.55 -14.26 19.34
CA LYS A 122 15.72 -14.34 20.80
C LYS A 122 16.70 -15.47 21.10
N ALA A 123 17.53 -15.30 22.14
CA ALA A 123 18.37 -16.40 22.65
C ALA A 123 17.47 -17.56 23.11
N GLY A 124 17.79 -18.77 22.68
CA GLY A 124 16.99 -19.94 23.03
C GLY A 124 17.07 -21.04 21.97
N LYS A 125 16.08 -21.96 22.00
CA LYS A 125 15.97 -23.06 21.04
C LYS A 125 15.60 -22.52 19.63
N THR A 126 16.05 -23.25 18.62
CA THR A 126 15.59 -23.00 17.24
C THR A 126 14.07 -23.15 17.15
N ASN A 127 13.42 -22.12 16.64
CA ASN A 127 12.00 -22.09 16.38
C ASN A 127 11.76 -21.95 14.88
N ILE A 128 10.91 -22.80 14.33
CA ILE A 128 10.46 -22.76 12.93
C ILE A 128 8.97 -22.54 12.96
N SER A 129 8.46 -21.55 12.26
CA SER A 129 7.04 -21.33 12.07
C SER A 129 6.69 -21.21 10.60
N PHE A 130 5.53 -21.76 10.25
CA PHE A 130 4.92 -21.63 8.94
C PHE A 130 3.50 -21.12 9.12
N ASN A 131 3.19 -20.00 8.48
CA ASN A 131 1.86 -19.43 8.43
C ASN A 131 1.38 -19.43 6.99
N ALA A 132 0.18 -19.95 6.77
CA ALA A 132 -0.46 -19.98 5.46
C ALA A 132 -1.91 -19.49 5.59
N TYR A 133 -2.30 -18.61 4.70
CA TYR A 133 -3.67 -18.15 4.58
C TYR A 133 -4.10 -18.16 3.13
N MET A 134 -5.34 -18.57 2.88
CA MET A 134 -6.00 -18.48 1.58
C MET A 134 -7.45 -18.06 1.79
N GLY A 135 -7.92 -17.13 0.98
CA GLY A 135 -9.29 -16.62 1.07
C GLY A 135 -9.82 -16.12 -0.27
N VAL A 136 -11.13 -15.84 -0.30
CA VAL A 136 -11.82 -15.27 -1.46
C VAL A 136 -12.48 -13.97 -1.03
N GLN A 137 -12.28 -12.94 -1.83
CA GLN A 137 -12.85 -11.61 -1.65
C GLN A 137 -13.95 -11.36 -2.68
N ASN A 138 -15.04 -10.74 -2.26
CA ASN A 138 -16.15 -10.34 -3.12
C ASN A 138 -16.63 -8.95 -2.70
N VAL A 139 -17.11 -8.17 -3.65
CA VAL A 139 -17.85 -6.94 -3.35
C VAL A 139 -19.26 -7.32 -2.91
N PRO A 140 -19.66 -7.03 -1.66
CA PRO A 140 -21.01 -7.37 -1.19
C PRO A 140 -22.07 -6.60 -1.97
N GLN A 141 -23.26 -7.17 -2.12
CA GLN A 141 -24.40 -6.48 -2.78
C GLN A 141 -24.81 -5.23 -1.99
N LYS A 142 -24.82 -5.34 -0.66
CA LYS A 142 -25.11 -4.21 0.23
C LYS A 142 -24.00 -3.15 0.10
N GLY A 143 -24.36 -1.95 -0.31
CA GLY A 143 -23.43 -0.83 -0.51
C GLY A 143 -22.98 -0.64 -1.96
N ARG A 144 -23.43 -1.49 -2.91
CA ARG A 144 -23.30 -1.17 -4.33
C ARG A 144 -24.23 -0.01 -4.69
N PRO A 145 -23.86 0.83 -5.69
CA PRO A 145 -24.77 1.86 -6.15
C PRO A 145 -26.05 1.23 -6.69
N GLU A 146 -27.19 1.78 -6.29
CA GLU A 146 -28.48 1.45 -6.88
C GLU A 146 -28.59 2.16 -8.22
N MET A 147 -28.78 1.40 -9.29
CA MET A 147 -28.83 1.90 -10.65
C MET A 147 -30.15 1.52 -11.30
N MET A 148 -30.60 2.36 -12.23
CA MET A 148 -31.79 2.05 -13.06
C MET A 148 -31.53 0.75 -13.82
N ASN A 149 -32.54 -0.10 -13.90
CA ASN A 149 -32.56 -1.23 -14.81
C ASN A 149 -32.89 -0.78 -16.25
N GLY A 150 -32.82 -1.69 -17.22
CA GLY A 150 -33.02 -1.35 -18.62
C GLY A 150 -34.38 -0.72 -18.90
N THR A 151 -35.46 -1.26 -18.31
CA THR A 151 -36.82 -0.73 -18.45
C THR A 151 -36.93 0.67 -17.83
N GLU A 152 -36.46 0.85 -16.61
CA GLU A 152 -36.51 2.13 -15.88
C GLU A 152 -35.75 3.22 -16.64
N TRP A 153 -34.56 2.90 -17.12
CA TRP A 153 -33.74 3.85 -17.88
C TRP A 153 -34.38 4.24 -19.20
N ALA A 154 -34.94 3.27 -19.96
CA ALA A 154 -35.61 3.54 -21.20
C ALA A 154 -36.90 4.35 -20.99
N GLN A 155 -37.64 4.09 -19.90
CA GLN A 155 -38.83 4.85 -19.52
C GLN A 155 -38.44 6.30 -19.15
N PHE A 156 -37.39 6.49 -18.36
CA PHE A 156 -36.86 7.82 -18.04
C PHE A 156 -36.51 8.61 -19.33
N LYS A 157 -35.88 7.94 -20.31
CA LYS A 157 -35.54 8.58 -21.58
C LYS A 157 -36.80 8.93 -22.40
N LYS A 158 -37.79 8.04 -22.45
CA LYS A 158 -39.08 8.31 -23.12
C LYS A 158 -39.71 9.57 -22.53
N GLU A 159 -39.89 9.63 -21.22
CA GLU A 159 -40.47 10.76 -20.50
C GLU A 159 -39.70 12.05 -20.77
N SER A 160 -38.34 11.99 -20.77
CA SER A 160 -37.49 13.15 -21.08
C SER A 160 -37.76 13.72 -22.50
N TYR A 161 -38.01 12.88 -23.51
CA TYR A 161 -38.33 13.35 -24.84
C TYR A 161 -39.75 13.95 -24.90
N GLU A 162 -40.70 13.32 -24.20
CA GLU A 162 -42.08 13.80 -24.10
C GLU A 162 -42.14 15.18 -23.40
N ASP A 163 -41.45 15.34 -22.28
CA ASP A 163 -41.38 16.59 -21.53
C ASP A 163 -40.73 17.75 -22.32
N LEU A 164 -39.77 17.44 -23.20
CA LEU A 164 -39.16 18.41 -24.10
C LEU A 164 -40.01 18.69 -25.37
N GLY A 165 -41.17 18.03 -25.55
CA GLY A 165 -42.01 18.13 -26.74
C GLY A 165 -41.33 17.56 -27.98
N GLN A 166 -40.38 16.65 -27.83
CA GLN A 166 -39.66 16.00 -28.93
C GLN A 166 -40.30 14.64 -29.28
N SER A 167 -40.10 14.19 -30.51
CA SER A 167 -40.54 12.84 -30.91
C SER A 167 -39.67 11.78 -30.19
N VAL A 168 -40.32 10.82 -29.54
CA VAL A 168 -39.66 9.71 -28.85
C VAL A 168 -39.00 8.80 -29.89
N PRO A 169 -37.65 8.59 -29.82
CA PRO A 169 -36.98 7.64 -30.71
C PRO A 169 -37.56 6.23 -30.58
N THR A 170 -37.56 5.46 -31.69
CA THR A 170 -38.11 4.10 -31.74
C THR A 170 -37.53 3.20 -30.65
N ALA A 171 -36.27 3.38 -30.31
CA ALA A 171 -35.58 2.65 -29.22
C ALA A 171 -36.30 2.80 -27.88
N PHE A 172 -36.98 3.92 -27.59
CA PHE A 172 -37.61 4.19 -26.30
C PHE A 172 -39.12 4.13 -26.31
N GLN A 173 -39.76 3.85 -27.46
CA GLN A 173 -41.21 3.76 -27.55
C GLN A 173 -41.81 2.62 -26.73
N ASN A 174 -41.05 1.50 -26.59
CA ASN A 174 -41.44 0.36 -25.78
C ASN A 174 -40.35 0.05 -24.74
N PRO A 175 -40.31 0.73 -23.56
CA PRO A 175 -39.28 0.54 -22.55
C PRO A 175 -39.18 -0.88 -22.00
N SER A 176 -40.31 -1.60 -21.90
CA SER A 176 -40.35 -2.96 -21.33
C SER A 176 -39.53 -4.00 -22.11
N GLN A 177 -39.20 -3.72 -23.38
CA GLN A 177 -38.38 -4.62 -24.21
C GLN A 177 -36.96 -4.86 -23.61
N TYR A 178 -36.44 -3.94 -22.82
CA TYR A 178 -35.11 -4.03 -22.26
C TYR A 178 -35.04 -4.82 -20.97
N GLY A 179 -36.14 -5.06 -20.28
CA GLY A 179 -36.18 -5.83 -19.04
C GLY A 179 -35.19 -5.31 -17.98
N LYS A 180 -34.38 -6.22 -17.37
CA LYS A 180 -33.36 -5.84 -16.43
C LYS A 180 -32.18 -5.10 -17.05
N GLY A 181 -31.92 -5.32 -18.35
CA GLY A 181 -30.75 -4.78 -19.02
C GLY A 181 -29.43 -5.35 -18.47
N HIS A 182 -28.35 -4.59 -18.65
CA HIS A 182 -26.95 -5.00 -18.33
C HIS A 182 -26.40 -4.19 -17.17
N ASP A 183 -25.90 -4.89 -16.13
CA ASP A 183 -25.24 -4.28 -15.00
C ASP A 183 -23.73 -4.11 -15.32
N TRP A 184 -23.38 -2.95 -15.87
CA TRP A 184 -22.03 -2.59 -16.24
C TRP A 184 -21.09 -2.54 -15.04
N TYR A 185 -21.59 -2.14 -13.85
CA TYR A 185 -20.79 -2.14 -12.63
C TYR A 185 -20.41 -3.56 -12.20
N ALA A 186 -21.40 -4.46 -12.16
CA ALA A 186 -21.14 -5.85 -11.81
C ALA A 186 -20.24 -6.55 -12.83
N ALA A 187 -20.34 -6.19 -14.13
CA ALA A 187 -19.51 -6.73 -15.19
C ALA A 187 -18.01 -6.38 -15.05
N MET A 188 -17.68 -5.32 -14.30
CA MET A 188 -16.31 -4.91 -13.99
C MET A 188 -15.72 -5.66 -12.79
N LEU A 189 -16.51 -6.44 -12.06
CA LEU A 189 -16.14 -7.09 -10.82
C LEU A 189 -15.93 -8.60 -11.01
N ARG A 190 -15.08 -9.16 -10.12
CA ARG A 190 -14.87 -10.61 -10.00
C ARG A 190 -14.75 -11.05 -8.54
N SER A 191 -14.93 -12.34 -8.30
CA SER A 191 -14.43 -12.99 -7.09
C SER A 191 -12.90 -13.05 -7.17
N ALA A 192 -12.22 -12.69 -6.12
CA ALA A 192 -10.78 -12.48 -6.12
C ALA A 192 -10.11 -13.30 -5.01
N MET A 193 -9.00 -13.97 -5.33
CA MET A 193 -8.25 -14.77 -4.36
C MET A 193 -7.23 -13.90 -3.62
N ILE A 194 -7.01 -14.26 -2.35
CA ILE A 194 -5.90 -13.75 -1.55
C ILE A 194 -5.12 -14.92 -0.95
N GLN A 195 -3.81 -14.85 -1.00
CA GLN A 195 -2.88 -15.87 -0.50
C GLN A 195 -1.74 -15.20 0.24
N ASP A 196 -1.38 -15.71 1.41
CA ASP A 196 -0.27 -15.23 2.23
C ASP A 196 0.46 -16.44 2.84
N TYR A 197 1.71 -16.63 2.45
CA TYR A 197 2.56 -17.72 2.92
C TYR A 197 3.83 -17.16 3.54
N ASN A 198 4.10 -17.49 4.80
CA ASN A 198 5.27 -17.01 5.51
C ASN A 198 5.95 -18.16 6.24
N VAL A 199 7.27 -18.26 6.04
CA VAL A 199 8.15 -19.16 6.77
C VAL A 199 9.09 -18.33 7.61
N SER A 200 9.22 -18.62 8.89
CA SER A 200 10.24 -18.00 9.72
C SER A 200 11.05 -19.04 10.47
N VAL A 201 12.35 -18.80 10.55
CA VAL A 201 13.31 -19.60 11.31
C VAL A 201 14.05 -18.65 12.22
N SER A 202 14.02 -18.89 13.52
CA SER A 202 14.82 -18.15 14.49
C SER A 202 15.64 -19.11 15.35
N THR A 203 16.90 -18.76 15.56
CA THR A 203 17.81 -19.53 16.38
C THR A 203 18.68 -18.60 17.23
N GLY A 204 19.02 -19.02 18.44
CA GLY A 204 19.89 -18.25 19.30
C GLY A 204 20.62 -19.16 20.25
N LYS A 205 21.93 -19.22 20.13
CA LYS A 205 22.78 -19.99 21.03
C LYS A 205 24.01 -19.13 21.41
N ASP A 206 24.24 -19.00 22.70
CA ASP A 206 25.41 -18.34 23.30
C ASP A 206 25.72 -16.97 22.65
N LYS A 207 26.65 -16.97 21.71
CA LYS A 207 27.20 -15.77 21.06
C LYS A 207 26.48 -15.40 19.76
N PHE A 208 25.61 -16.24 19.22
CA PHE A 208 24.97 -16.03 17.92
C PHE A 208 23.45 -16.13 18.02
N THR A 209 22.77 -15.10 17.53
CA THR A 209 21.32 -15.12 17.33
C THR A 209 21.01 -14.74 15.89
N SER A 210 20.10 -15.48 15.24
CA SER A 210 19.70 -15.20 13.87
C SER A 210 18.21 -15.48 13.68
N SER A 211 17.53 -14.62 12.92
CA SER A 211 16.20 -14.88 12.41
C SER A 211 16.18 -14.70 10.90
N PHE A 212 15.46 -15.57 10.24
CA PHE A 212 15.19 -15.51 8.81
C PHE A 212 13.68 -15.59 8.59
N VAL A 213 13.14 -14.71 7.78
CA VAL A 213 11.72 -14.71 7.37
C VAL A 213 11.67 -14.67 5.86
N LEU A 214 10.86 -15.55 5.26
CA LEU A 214 10.54 -15.56 3.84
C LEU A 214 9.03 -15.44 3.70
N GLY A 215 8.57 -14.49 2.90
CA GLY A 215 7.16 -14.24 2.66
C GLY A 215 6.81 -14.19 1.18
N TYR A 216 5.67 -14.80 0.83
CA TYR A 216 5.01 -14.67 -0.45
C TYR A 216 3.56 -14.21 -0.21
N PHE A 217 3.17 -13.13 -0.84
CA PHE A 217 1.82 -12.60 -0.79
C PHE A 217 1.30 -12.39 -2.22
N ASN A 218 0.08 -12.86 -2.48
CA ASN A 218 -0.64 -12.63 -3.73
C ASN A 218 -2.08 -12.23 -3.41
N GLN A 219 -2.55 -11.15 -4.01
CA GLN A 219 -3.92 -10.69 -3.90
C GLN A 219 -4.42 -10.28 -5.28
N ASP A 220 -5.37 -11.03 -5.80
CA ASP A 220 -6.19 -10.58 -6.90
C ASP A 220 -7.13 -9.46 -6.43
N GLY A 221 -7.38 -8.47 -7.27
CA GLY A 221 -8.37 -7.43 -6.97
C GLY A 221 -9.76 -7.87 -7.38
N VAL A 222 -10.76 -7.38 -6.64
CA VAL A 222 -12.18 -7.56 -6.99
C VAL A 222 -12.59 -6.81 -8.27
N LEU A 223 -11.80 -5.83 -8.69
CA LEU A 223 -11.90 -5.17 -9.98
C LEU A 223 -11.12 -6.00 -11.01
N LEU A 224 -11.70 -6.19 -12.21
CA LEU A 224 -11.01 -6.89 -13.29
C LEU A 224 -9.63 -6.29 -13.57
N ASN A 225 -8.65 -7.13 -13.96
CA ASN A 225 -7.31 -6.74 -14.35
C ASN A 225 -6.52 -5.99 -13.26
N SER A 226 -6.83 -6.26 -11.99
CA SER A 226 -6.07 -5.71 -10.86
C SER A 226 -5.51 -6.83 -10.00
N ASP A 227 -4.23 -6.74 -9.63
CA ASP A 227 -3.54 -7.69 -8.77
C ASP A 227 -2.32 -7.06 -8.09
N TYR A 228 -1.88 -7.70 -7.01
CA TYR A 228 -0.66 -7.34 -6.29
C TYR A 228 0.05 -8.59 -5.80
N GLN A 229 1.35 -8.66 -6.05
CA GLN A 229 2.21 -9.73 -5.55
C GLN A 229 3.42 -9.15 -4.82
N ARG A 230 3.87 -9.82 -3.77
CA ARG A 230 5.10 -9.48 -3.07
C ARG A 230 5.86 -10.74 -2.66
N ILE A 231 7.16 -10.73 -2.95
CA ILE A 231 8.13 -11.67 -2.40
C ILE A 231 9.07 -10.88 -1.51
N SER A 232 9.22 -11.28 -0.27
CA SER A 232 10.12 -10.64 0.69
C SER A 232 10.95 -11.66 1.43
N ALA A 233 12.17 -11.29 1.75
CA ALA A 233 13.01 -12.03 2.67
C ALA A 233 13.66 -11.08 3.66
N ARG A 234 13.85 -11.53 4.90
CA ARG A 234 14.57 -10.76 5.93
C ARG A 234 15.48 -11.67 6.70
N ALA A 235 16.72 -11.24 6.88
CA ALA A 235 17.70 -11.90 7.72
C ALA A 235 18.20 -10.91 8.77
N ASN A 236 17.94 -11.17 10.04
CA ASN A 236 18.45 -10.43 11.20
C ASN A 236 19.42 -11.32 11.95
N SER A 237 20.67 -10.91 12.10
CA SER A 237 21.66 -11.68 12.83
C SER A 237 22.49 -10.79 13.76
N THR A 238 22.80 -11.35 14.90
CA THR A 238 23.66 -10.72 15.89
C THR A 238 24.72 -11.70 16.32
N TYR A 239 25.96 -11.27 16.30
CA TYR A 239 27.11 -12.04 16.77
C TYR A 239 27.85 -11.29 17.89
N ARG A 240 27.93 -11.90 19.06
CA ARG A 240 28.74 -11.42 20.20
C ARG A 240 30.15 -11.95 20.04
N ILE A 241 31.01 -11.11 19.50
CA ILE A 241 32.44 -11.48 19.28
C ILE A 241 33.12 -11.74 20.61
N SER A 242 32.89 -10.85 21.58
CA SER A 242 33.31 -10.96 22.96
C SER A 242 32.22 -10.41 23.89
N ASP A 243 32.44 -10.42 25.22
CA ASP A 243 31.44 -9.89 26.18
C ASP A 243 31.18 -8.40 25.99
N ASN A 244 32.14 -7.67 25.45
CA ASN A 244 32.10 -6.24 25.24
C ASN A 244 32.00 -5.83 23.76
N LEU A 245 31.99 -6.77 22.80
CA LEU A 245 31.97 -6.47 21.37
C LEU A 245 30.88 -7.26 20.66
N LYS A 246 29.93 -6.55 20.02
CA LYS A 246 28.76 -7.10 19.33
C LYS A 246 28.66 -6.57 17.92
N LEU A 247 28.50 -7.46 16.96
CA LEU A 247 28.18 -7.17 15.55
C LEU A 247 26.74 -7.56 15.27
N ALA A 248 25.99 -6.69 14.59
CA ALA A 248 24.65 -7.02 14.12
C ALA A 248 24.48 -6.59 12.67
N PHE A 249 23.70 -7.36 11.91
CA PHE A 249 23.32 -7.01 10.56
C PHE A 249 21.88 -7.42 10.26
N ASN A 250 21.25 -6.66 9.38
CA ASN A 250 19.92 -6.88 8.86
C ASN A 250 19.96 -6.70 7.33
N LEU A 251 19.37 -7.64 6.60
CA LEU A 251 19.20 -7.59 5.15
C LEU A 251 17.75 -7.90 4.85
N ALA A 252 17.08 -7.06 4.06
CA ALA A 252 15.69 -7.23 3.70
C ALA A 252 15.44 -6.88 2.23
N PRO A 253 15.72 -7.81 1.29
CA PRO A 253 15.29 -7.68 -0.09
C PRO A 253 13.78 -7.88 -0.22
N THR A 254 13.14 -7.05 -1.04
CA THR A 254 11.73 -7.15 -1.39
C THR A 254 11.55 -6.92 -2.88
N TYR A 255 10.70 -7.72 -3.48
CA TYR A 255 10.20 -7.54 -4.85
C TYR A 255 8.68 -7.49 -4.80
N SER A 256 8.09 -6.45 -5.40
CA SER A 256 6.64 -6.35 -5.57
C SER A 256 6.27 -6.05 -7.01
N PHE A 257 5.14 -6.57 -7.40
CA PHE A 257 4.52 -6.37 -8.69
C PHE A 257 3.06 -6.01 -8.47
N GLU A 258 2.57 -5.01 -9.18
CA GLU A 258 1.16 -4.66 -9.19
C GLU A 258 0.68 -4.37 -10.62
N ASN A 259 -0.54 -4.79 -10.92
CA ASN A 259 -1.29 -4.34 -12.07
C ASN A 259 -2.51 -3.58 -11.54
N ARG A 260 -2.67 -2.32 -11.98
CA ARG A 260 -3.66 -1.44 -11.37
C ARG A 260 -4.34 -0.56 -12.42
N PRO A 261 -5.41 -1.06 -13.03
CA PRO A 261 -6.18 -0.25 -13.97
C PRO A 261 -6.69 1.02 -13.27
N SER A 262 -6.82 2.11 -14.01
CA SER A 262 -7.37 3.36 -13.49
C SER A 262 -8.83 3.17 -13.11
N SER A 263 -9.11 2.98 -11.83
CA SER A 263 -10.45 2.76 -11.30
C SER A 263 -11.11 4.02 -10.77
N ASP A 264 -10.30 4.99 -10.39
CA ASP A 264 -10.63 6.25 -9.76
C ASP A 264 -10.33 7.43 -10.69
N GLY A 265 -11.06 8.51 -10.53
CA GLY A 265 -10.93 9.74 -11.28
C GLY A 265 -12.25 10.45 -11.43
N ALA A 266 -12.20 11.78 -11.56
CA ALA A 266 -13.40 12.56 -11.81
C ALA A 266 -13.92 12.30 -13.22
N PHE A 267 -15.22 12.24 -13.37
CA PHE A 267 -15.96 12.05 -14.62
C PHE A 267 -15.40 12.85 -15.81
N PHE A 268 -15.07 14.12 -15.58
CA PHE A 268 -14.55 15.02 -16.62
C PHE A 268 -13.03 14.96 -16.84
N SER A 269 -12.27 14.26 -15.99
CA SER A 269 -10.81 14.19 -16.09
C SER A 269 -10.27 12.94 -16.79
N GLY A 270 -11.15 12.13 -17.39
CA GLY A 270 -10.77 10.94 -18.14
C GLY A 270 -10.27 9.77 -17.30
N GLY A 271 -10.44 9.82 -15.97
CA GLY A 271 -10.10 8.73 -15.07
C GLY A 271 -11.35 7.99 -14.58
N GLY A 272 -11.20 6.79 -14.05
CA GLY A 272 -12.28 6.08 -13.38
C GLY A 272 -13.14 5.21 -14.31
N LEU A 273 -12.56 4.13 -14.79
CA LEU A 273 -13.29 3.15 -15.61
C LEU A 273 -14.54 2.65 -14.89
N LEU A 274 -14.48 2.45 -13.57
CA LEU A 274 -15.63 2.00 -12.77
C LEU A 274 -16.73 3.05 -12.69
N ALA A 275 -16.38 4.33 -12.50
CA ALA A 275 -17.33 5.43 -12.50
C ALA A 275 -18.00 5.59 -13.87
N ASN A 276 -17.24 5.48 -14.95
CA ASN A 276 -17.80 5.52 -16.31
C ASN A 276 -18.73 4.34 -16.59
N ALA A 277 -18.44 3.15 -16.08
CA ALA A 277 -19.33 2.00 -16.19
C ALA A 277 -20.70 2.26 -15.53
N THR A 278 -20.72 2.94 -14.36
CA THR A 278 -22.00 3.28 -13.69
C THR A 278 -22.85 4.29 -14.45
N LEU A 279 -22.25 5.06 -15.34
CA LEU A 279 -22.94 6.06 -16.16
C LEU A 279 -23.40 5.50 -17.51
N THR A 280 -22.97 4.28 -17.86
CA THR A 280 -23.31 3.66 -19.11
C THR A 280 -24.77 3.15 -19.10
N PRO A 281 -25.55 3.45 -20.15
CA PRO A 281 -26.93 3.00 -20.22
C PRO A 281 -27.08 1.48 -20.09
N PRO A 282 -27.94 0.99 -19.20
CA PRO A 282 -28.11 -0.46 -18.98
C PRO A 282 -28.79 -1.18 -20.14
N ILE A 283 -29.32 -0.46 -21.12
CA ILE A 283 -29.87 -1.03 -22.35
C ILE A 283 -28.82 -1.48 -23.37
N LEU A 284 -27.55 -1.13 -23.13
CA LEU A 284 -26.41 -1.46 -23.99
C LEU A 284 -25.74 -2.74 -23.48
N ASP A 285 -25.53 -3.70 -24.38
CA ASP A 285 -24.78 -4.90 -24.07
C ASP A 285 -23.29 -4.63 -24.24
N TYR A 286 -22.49 -5.09 -23.29
CA TYR A 286 -21.03 -5.02 -23.37
C TYR A 286 -20.41 -6.19 -24.15
N ARG A 287 -21.25 -7.15 -24.63
CA ARG A 287 -20.81 -8.31 -25.41
C ARG A 287 -21.58 -8.39 -26.75
N ASN A 288 -20.87 -8.85 -27.73
CA ASN A 288 -21.49 -9.29 -29.00
C ASN A 288 -22.12 -10.68 -28.83
N GLU A 289 -22.96 -11.09 -29.75
CA GLU A 289 -23.60 -12.42 -29.78
C GLU A 289 -22.58 -13.57 -29.79
N ASP A 290 -21.40 -13.35 -30.37
CA ASP A 290 -20.27 -14.31 -30.41
C ASP A 290 -19.45 -14.34 -29.10
N GLY A 291 -19.84 -13.54 -28.08
CA GLY A 291 -19.16 -13.43 -26.79
C GLY A 291 -17.98 -12.47 -26.77
N THR A 292 -17.60 -11.87 -27.88
CA THR A 292 -16.52 -10.87 -27.94
C THR A 292 -16.96 -9.53 -27.36
N TYR A 293 -16.00 -8.67 -27.04
CA TYR A 293 -16.28 -7.32 -26.54
C TYR A 293 -16.06 -6.30 -27.66
N PRO A 294 -17.12 -5.57 -28.10
CA PRO A 294 -16.96 -4.49 -29.07
C PRO A 294 -16.10 -3.36 -28.51
N VAL A 295 -15.48 -2.55 -29.37
CA VAL A 295 -14.68 -1.38 -28.96
C VAL A 295 -15.55 -0.28 -28.40
N VAL A 296 -16.69 -0.05 -29.06
CA VAL A 296 -17.73 0.93 -28.68
C VAL A 296 -19.06 0.25 -28.63
N VAL A 297 -19.95 0.81 -27.83
CA VAL A 297 -21.38 0.44 -27.79
C VAL A 297 -22.22 1.66 -28.14
N THR A 298 -23.29 1.46 -28.91
CA THR A 298 -24.16 2.54 -29.38
C THR A 298 -25.61 2.22 -29.06
N THR A 299 -26.41 3.26 -28.78
CA THR A 299 -27.84 3.11 -28.62
C THR A 299 -28.49 3.10 -30.02
N PRO A 300 -29.18 2.01 -30.43
CA PRO A 300 -29.80 1.94 -31.70
C PRO A 300 -30.82 3.10 -31.91
N GLY A 301 -30.73 3.77 -33.05
CA GLY A 301 -31.68 4.87 -33.42
C GLY A 301 -31.46 6.19 -32.67
N VAL A 302 -30.39 6.31 -31.92
CA VAL A 302 -29.95 7.56 -31.25
C VAL A 302 -28.54 7.90 -31.71
N THR A 303 -28.43 8.96 -32.52
CA THR A 303 -27.14 9.33 -33.19
C THR A 303 -26.11 10.02 -32.31
N ALA A 304 -26.31 10.08 -30.98
CA ALA A 304 -25.61 11.08 -30.21
C ALA A 304 -24.26 10.64 -29.58
N PHE A 305 -24.09 9.40 -29.12
CA PHE A 305 -22.84 9.08 -28.39
C PHE A 305 -22.42 7.62 -28.59
N GLU A 306 -21.24 7.46 -29.16
CA GLU A 306 -20.50 6.21 -29.04
C GLU A 306 -19.90 6.15 -27.65
N THR A 307 -20.32 5.16 -26.84
CA THR A 307 -19.76 4.94 -25.51
C THR A 307 -18.67 3.87 -25.61
N PRO A 308 -17.47 4.14 -25.08
CA PRO A 308 -16.45 3.10 -24.99
C PRO A 308 -16.96 1.88 -24.21
N ASN A 309 -16.55 0.71 -24.62
CA ASN A 309 -16.81 -0.50 -23.85
C ASN A 309 -15.82 -0.56 -22.65
N TRP A 310 -16.30 -0.22 -21.46
CA TRP A 310 -15.49 -0.14 -20.25
C TRP A 310 -15.01 -1.51 -19.77
N VAL A 311 -15.78 -2.58 -19.99
CA VAL A 311 -15.39 -3.95 -19.67
C VAL A 311 -14.23 -4.41 -20.56
N ARG A 312 -14.20 -4.01 -21.81
CA ARG A 312 -13.07 -4.20 -22.70
C ARG A 312 -11.89 -3.30 -22.30
N SER A 313 -12.18 -2.02 -22.09
CA SER A 313 -11.12 -1.03 -21.77
C SER A 313 -10.32 -1.41 -20.53
N ILE A 314 -10.98 -1.93 -19.47
CA ILE A 314 -10.25 -2.35 -18.26
C ILE A 314 -9.37 -3.58 -18.51
N GLN A 315 -9.72 -4.44 -19.47
CA GLN A 315 -8.91 -5.61 -19.83
C GLN A 315 -7.73 -5.24 -20.73
N ASP A 316 -7.94 -4.28 -21.65
CA ASP A 316 -6.94 -3.88 -22.65
C ASP A 316 -5.90 -2.90 -22.10
N ILE A 317 -6.25 -2.09 -21.08
CA ILE A 317 -5.31 -1.14 -20.46
C ILE A 317 -4.33 -1.88 -19.58
N VAL A 318 -3.04 -1.62 -19.82
CA VAL A 318 -1.95 -2.12 -19.01
C VAL A 318 -1.43 -1.00 -18.11
N ASN A 319 -1.41 -1.23 -16.80
CA ASN A 319 -0.85 -0.29 -15.83
C ASN A 319 -0.07 -1.09 -14.77
N LYS A 320 1.16 -1.43 -15.11
CA LYS A 320 2.03 -2.28 -14.32
C LYS A 320 3.08 -1.47 -13.58
N ARG A 321 3.32 -1.86 -12.33
CA ARG A 321 4.43 -1.35 -11.54
C ARG A 321 5.22 -2.52 -10.95
N GLU A 322 6.54 -2.45 -11.08
CA GLU A 322 7.48 -3.34 -10.41
C GLU A 322 8.33 -2.52 -9.45
N ALA A 323 8.44 -2.97 -8.20
CA ALA A 323 9.33 -2.37 -7.24
C ALA A 323 10.33 -3.41 -6.72
N LYS A 324 11.60 -3.02 -6.69
CA LYS A 324 12.70 -3.79 -6.11
C LYS A 324 13.35 -2.95 -5.03
N ARG A 325 13.52 -3.50 -3.85
CA ARG A 325 14.09 -2.79 -2.72
C ARG A 325 15.01 -3.67 -1.91
N LEU A 326 16.10 -3.09 -1.44
CA LEU A 326 16.98 -3.69 -0.45
C LEU A 326 17.17 -2.71 0.72
N LEU A 327 16.68 -3.10 1.90
CA LEU A 327 17.07 -2.46 3.15
C LEU A 327 18.22 -3.26 3.76
N ALA A 328 19.31 -2.58 4.09
CA ALA A 328 20.49 -3.19 4.68
C ALA A 328 20.96 -2.38 5.88
N ASN A 329 21.33 -3.06 6.96
CA ASN A 329 21.94 -2.43 8.13
C ASN A 329 23.07 -3.31 8.65
N ALA A 330 24.18 -2.68 9.02
CA ALA A 330 25.25 -3.30 9.77
C ALA A 330 25.63 -2.40 10.94
N SER A 331 25.84 -2.96 12.14
CA SER A 331 26.24 -2.18 13.30
C SER A 331 27.26 -2.92 14.17
N LEU A 332 28.24 -2.19 14.66
CA LEU A 332 29.24 -2.62 15.62
C LEU A 332 29.03 -1.87 16.93
N GLN A 333 28.87 -2.60 18.01
CA GLN A 333 28.75 -2.04 19.35
C GLN A 333 29.90 -2.53 20.21
N TYR A 334 30.59 -1.59 20.90
CA TYR A 334 31.71 -1.85 21.77
C TYR A 334 31.50 -1.20 23.14
N GLU A 335 31.70 -1.94 24.20
CA GLU A 335 31.63 -1.48 25.59
C GLU A 335 33.01 -1.56 26.24
N PRO A 336 33.92 -0.55 26.05
CA PRO A 336 35.29 -0.57 26.55
C PRO A 336 35.37 -0.60 28.07
N LEU A 337 34.38 -0.01 28.74
CA LEU A 337 34.25 -0.01 30.19
C LEU A 337 32.76 -0.01 30.57
N LYS A 338 32.45 -0.51 31.76
CA LYS A 338 31.06 -0.62 32.23
C LYS A 338 30.35 0.71 32.18
N GLY A 339 29.23 0.72 31.44
CA GLY A 339 28.39 1.89 31.26
C GLY A 339 28.76 2.80 30.10
N LEU A 340 29.90 2.61 29.39
CA LEU A 340 30.24 3.33 28.16
C LEU A 340 29.99 2.45 26.95
N VAL A 341 28.97 2.77 26.19
CA VAL A 341 28.61 2.05 24.97
C VAL A 341 28.88 2.93 23.74
N LEU A 342 29.79 2.47 22.90
CA LEU A 342 30.14 3.03 21.60
C LEU A 342 29.43 2.17 20.54
N LYS A 343 28.66 2.78 19.65
CA LYS A 343 27.97 2.07 18.55
C LYS A 343 28.16 2.83 17.25
N THR A 344 28.60 2.11 16.21
CA THR A 344 28.62 2.60 14.84
C THR A 344 27.68 1.75 14.01
N SER A 345 26.86 2.37 13.18
CA SER A 345 25.96 1.70 12.25
C SER A 345 26.04 2.30 10.84
N LEU A 346 25.95 1.42 9.85
CA LEU A 346 25.81 1.77 8.45
C LEU A 346 24.48 1.21 7.95
N ASN A 347 23.65 2.08 7.38
CA ASN A 347 22.32 1.75 6.88
C ASN A 347 22.23 2.11 5.42
N GLY A 348 21.54 1.28 4.64
CA GLY A 348 21.29 1.50 3.21
C GLY A 348 19.85 1.21 2.85
N ASP A 349 19.28 2.05 1.99
CA ASP A 349 17.97 1.88 1.36
C ASP A 349 18.16 2.10 -0.15
N ILE A 350 18.10 1.02 -0.90
CA ILE A 350 18.36 0.99 -2.33
C ILE A 350 17.16 0.40 -3.03
N GLY A 351 16.66 1.07 -4.05
CA GLY A 351 15.51 0.56 -4.78
C GLY A 351 15.36 1.09 -6.19
N SER A 352 14.45 0.45 -6.91
CA SER A 352 13.99 0.87 -8.22
C SER A 352 12.51 0.63 -8.36
N ASN A 353 11.81 1.59 -8.97
CA ASN A 353 10.40 1.49 -9.35
C ASN A 353 10.30 1.63 -10.86
N TYR A 354 9.87 0.56 -11.52
CA TYR A 354 9.55 0.57 -12.95
C TYR A 354 8.05 0.67 -13.13
N GLN A 355 7.60 1.58 -13.98
CA GLN A 355 6.20 1.75 -14.36
C GLN A 355 6.09 1.55 -15.88
N HIS A 356 5.07 0.80 -16.29
CA HIS A 356 4.71 0.57 -17.68
C HIS A 356 3.18 0.76 -17.80
N ASN A 357 2.79 1.89 -18.36
CA ASN A 357 1.39 2.24 -18.57
C ASN A 357 1.16 2.30 -20.07
N PHE A 358 0.35 1.38 -20.58
CA PHE A 358 -0.05 1.36 -21.98
C PHE A 358 -1.56 1.39 -22.09
N GLN A 359 -2.06 2.37 -22.82
CA GLN A 359 -3.46 2.49 -23.21
C GLN A 359 -3.55 2.33 -24.73
N PRO A 360 -4.17 1.25 -25.24
CA PRO A 360 -4.34 1.07 -26.67
C PRO A 360 -5.37 2.06 -27.24
N SER A 361 -5.33 2.25 -28.55
CA SER A 361 -6.29 3.08 -29.27
C SER A 361 -7.75 2.58 -29.18
N THR A 362 -7.93 1.31 -28.80
CA THR A 362 -9.23 0.66 -28.61
C THR A 362 -9.83 0.88 -27.23
N ALA A 363 -9.07 1.42 -26.28
CA ALA A 363 -9.56 1.66 -24.92
C ALA A 363 -10.13 3.08 -24.78
N GLY A 364 -11.29 3.21 -24.14
CA GLY A 364 -11.90 4.50 -23.82
C GLY A 364 -11.11 5.26 -22.75
N ARG A 365 -11.10 6.59 -22.85
CA ARG A 365 -10.43 7.48 -21.87
C ARG A 365 -11.42 8.25 -21.02
N ALA A 366 -12.53 8.66 -21.61
CA ALA A 366 -13.56 9.45 -20.96
C ALA A 366 -14.93 9.09 -21.54
N PHE A 367 -15.98 9.36 -20.77
CA PHE A 367 -17.35 9.26 -21.25
C PHE A 367 -17.53 10.16 -22.49
N ALA A 368 -18.25 9.67 -23.49
CA ALA A 368 -18.49 10.35 -24.78
C ALA A 368 -17.22 10.62 -25.64
N ALA A 369 -16.07 10.03 -25.32
CA ALA A 369 -14.89 10.06 -26.17
C ALA A 369 -14.69 8.68 -26.82
N ALA A 370 -15.05 8.55 -28.08
CA ALA A 370 -14.82 7.32 -28.83
C ALA A 370 -13.33 6.96 -28.86
N PRO A 371 -12.97 5.68 -28.76
CA PRO A 371 -11.61 5.23 -28.99
C PRO A 371 -11.12 5.67 -30.37
N SER A 372 -9.90 6.18 -30.44
CA SER A 372 -9.28 6.64 -31.69
C SER A 372 -7.79 6.34 -31.72
N ALA A 373 -7.21 6.29 -32.91
CA ALA A 373 -5.78 6.06 -33.10
C ALA A 373 -4.91 7.07 -32.32
N ILE A 374 -5.41 8.30 -32.12
CA ILE A 374 -4.72 9.36 -31.40
C ILE A 374 -4.79 9.13 -29.86
N ALA A 375 -5.69 8.26 -29.40
CA ALA A 375 -5.86 7.97 -27.97
C ALA A 375 -4.82 6.99 -27.42
N ALA A 376 -4.05 6.29 -28.26
CA ALA A 376 -3.00 5.41 -27.79
C ALA A 376 -1.93 6.20 -27.01
N ASN A 377 -1.56 5.68 -25.85
CA ASN A 377 -0.55 6.29 -25.00
C ASN A 377 0.34 5.22 -24.37
N LEU A 378 1.65 5.43 -24.43
CA LEU A 378 2.63 4.63 -23.70
C LEU A 378 3.42 5.55 -22.77
N TYR A 379 3.46 5.20 -21.50
CA TYR A 379 4.32 5.83 -20.52
C TYR A 379 5.17 4.79 -19.83
N GLU A 380 6.47 4.99 -19.87
CA GLU A 380 7.43 4.17 -19.16
C GLU A 380 8.32 5.04 -18.28
N ALA A 381 8.54 4.61 -17.05
CA ALA A 381 9.44 5.28 -16.15
C ALA A 381 10.21 4.26 -15.31
N ASN A 382 11.47 4.51 -15.08
CA ASN A 382 12.31 3.73 -14.18
C ASN A 382 13.03 4.66 -13.21
N ASN A 383 12.48 4.77 -12.01
CA ASN A 383 13.03 5.59 -10.96
C ASN A 383 13.92 4.73 -10.07
N ARG A 384 15.18 5.10 -9.94
CA ARG A 384 16.14 4.45 -9.03
C ARG A 384 16.49 5.42 -7.92
N TYR A 385 16.58 4.90 -6.72
CA TYR A 385 17.01 5.67 -5.56
C TYR A 385 17.99 4.86 -4.71
N TRP A 386 18.84 5.58 -4.02
CA TRP A 386 19.70 5.03 -3.00
C TRP A 386 19.89 6.07 -1.90
N SER A 387 19.91 5.61 -0.69
CA SER A 387 20.16 6.43 0.48
C SER A 387 21.01 5.64 1.46
N TRP A 388 21.98 6.27 2.07
CA TRP A 388 22.71 5.67 3.16
C TRP A 388 22.88 6.62 4.34
N LEU A 389 22.98 6.06 5.53
CA LEU A 389 23.20 6.78 6.78
C LEU A 389 24.26 6.05 7.58
N SER A 390 25.34 6.75 7.92
CA SER A 390 26.30 6.33 8.94
C SER A 390 26.00 7.07 10.23
N GLU A 391 25.88 6.34 11.32
CA GLU A 391 25.62 6.90 12.64
C GLU A 391 26.60 6.33 13.64
N THR A 392 27.27 7.18 14.40
CA THR A 392 28.13 6.79 15.52
C THR A 392 27.59 7.44 16.79
N THR A 393 27.39 6.64 17.83
CA THR A 393 26.91 7.10 19.14
C THR A 393 27.85 6.69 20.24
N ALA A 394 27.98 7.55 21.22
CA ALA A 394 28.67 7.26 22.50
C ALA A 394 27.68 7.54 23.63
N ASN A 395 27.35 6.52 24.41
CA ASN A 395 26.44 6.64 25.54
C ASN A 395 27.18 6.22 26.78
N TYR A 396 27.24 7.11 27.80
CA TYR A 396 27.79 6.80 29.09
C TYR A 396 26.72 6.91 30.18
N SER A 397 26.52 5.86 30.93
CA SER A 397 25.59 5.83 32.08
C SER A 397 26.30 5.36 33.32
N LYS A 398 26.14 6.13 34.40
CA LYS A 398 26.73 5.83 35.70
C LYS A 398 25.69 6.04 36.79
N GLU A 399 25.56 5.06 37.68
CA GLU A 399 24.80 5.19 38.91
C GLU A 399 25.68 5.81 40.02
N ILE A 400 25.20 6.85 40.66
CA ILE A 400 25.84 7.58 41.76
C ILE A 400 24.82 7.68 42.89
N GLY A 401 24.89 6.78 43.85
CA GLY A 401 23.91 6.66 44.93
C GLY A 401 22.52 6.33 44.33
N ASN A 402 21.51 7.15 44.61
CA ASN A 402 20.14 7.01 44.08
C ASN A 402 19.91 7.73 42.74
N HIS A 403 20.96 8.27 42.13
CA HIS A 403 20.85 9.03 40.88
C HIS A 403 21.56 8.30 39.75
N THR A 404 20.98 8.38 38.53
CA THR A 404 21.59 7.88 37.31
C THR A 404 21.97 9.06 36.42
N LEU A 405 23.26 9.24 36.15
CA LEU A 405 23.76 10.20 35.15
C LEU A 405 23.88 9.49 33.80
N THR A 406 23.22 10.04 32.76
CA THR A 406 23.40 9.55 31.40
C THR A 406 23.83 10.70 30.49
N VAL A 407 24.92 10.49 29.74
CA VAL A 407 25.43 11.41 28.72
C VAL A 407 25.41 10.67 27.39
N ALA A 408 24.87 11.30 26.36
CA ALA A 408 24.84 10.76 25.02
C ALA A 408 25.44 11.74 24.02
N TRP A 409 26.26 11.22 23.12
CA TRP A 409 26.80 11.93 21.98
C TRP A 409 26.45 11.19 20.70
N ILE A 410 26.03 11.91 19.63
CA ILE A 410 25.59 11.34 18.36
C ILE A 410 26.27 12.12 17.23
N TYR A 411 26.90 11.39 16.32
CA TYR A 411 27.40 11.89 15.05
C TYR A 411 26.77 11.11 13.91
N TYR A 412 26.29 11.79 12.90
CA TYR A 412 25.71 11.13 11.72
C TYR A 412 26.12 11.80 10.42
N THR A 413 26.22 11.00 9.36
CA THR A 413 26.39 11.45 7.98
C THR A 413 25.37 10.74 7.12
N LYS A 414 24.65 11.49 6.30
CA LYS A 414 23.64 10.96 5.38
C LYS A 414 23.86 11.51 3.98
N ILE A 415 23.71 10.62 2.98
CA ILE A 415 23.57 10.98 1.57
C ILE A 415 22.29 10.29 1.05
N SER A 416 21.50 11.00 0.30
CA SER A 416 20.23 10.51 -0.29
C SER A 416 20.04 11.13 -1.66
#